data_454e6dc86f35f5dfc5badde05ef6c491
#
_entry.id   454e6dc86f35f5dfc5badde05ef6c491
#
_cell.length_a   1.000
_cell.length_b   1.000
_cell.length_c   1.000
_cell.angle_alpha   90.00
_cell.angle_beta   90.00
_cell.angle_gamma   90.00
#
_symmetry.space_group_name_H-M   'P 1'
#
loop_
_entity.id
_entity.type
_entity.pdbx_description
1 polymer ?
#
loop_
_entity_poly.entity_id
_entity_poly.type
_entity_poly.pdbx_seq_one_letter_code
_entity_poly.pdbx_strand_id
1 'polypeptide(L)'
;EWAADGIRVNAISPGMIRTAMTAPIYADADKTAAREALVPMHRIGTPDDIAGIAAFLISPAADYVTGQNILADGGLLGSIQSNIAGRPKSGG
;
A
#
# COMPACT_ATOMS: atom_id res chain seq x y z
N GLU A 1 21.25 -11.98 -6.52
CA GLU A 1 22.69 -11.77 -6.58
C GLU A 1 23.23 -11.21 -5.26
N TRP A 2 22.69 -10.09 -4.81
CA TRP A 2 23.09 -9.54 -3.50
C TRP A 2 22.59 -10.37 -2.32
N ALA A 3 21.56 -11.18 -2.52
CA ALA A 3 21.03 -12.03 -1.46
C ALA A 3 22.08 -13.00 -0.92
N ALA A 4 22.94 -13.51 -1.78
CA ALA A 4 24.02 -14.41 -1.37
C ALA A 4 25.05 -13.71 -0.48
N ASP A 5 25.14 -12.39 -0.55
CA ASP A 5 26.04 -11.58 0.27
C ASP A 5 25.36 -11.07 1.55
N GLY A 6 24.14 -11.54 1.83
CA GLY A 6 23.41 -11.13 3.02
C GLY A 6 22.70 -9.78 2.86
N ILE A 7 22.53 -9.30 1.64
CA ILE A 7 21.84 -8.04 1.36
C ILE A 7 20.41 -8.33 0.91
N ARG A 8 19.44 -7.71 1.57
CA ARG A 8 18.04 -7.79 1.20
C ARG A 8 17.58 -6.45 0.61
N VAL A 9 16.83 -6.52 -0.49
CA VAL A 9 16.29 -5.34 -1.16
C VAL A 9 14.81 -5.55 -1.37
N ASN A 10 13.99 -4.69 -0.77
CA ASN A 10 12.55 -4.71 -0.90
C ASN A 10 12.05 -3.31 -1.22
N ALA A 11 10.84 -3.23 -1.76
CA ALA A 11 10.20 -1.97 -2.09
C ALA A 11 8.82 -1.92 -1.44
N ILE A 12 8.34 -0.71 -1.16
CA ILE A 12 6.98 -0.47 -0.72
C ILE A 12 6.32 0.45 -1.75
N SER A 13 5.15 0.05 -2.24
CA SER A 13 4.34 0.87 -3.14
C SER A 13 3.12 1.35 -2.36
N PRO A 14 3.12 2.59 -1.87
CA PRO A 14 1.99 3.13 -1.14
C PRO A 14 0.86 3.51 -2.12
N GLY A 15 -0.38 3.44 -1.63
CA GLY A 15 -1.53 3.98 -2.34
C GLY A 15 -1.76 5.44 -1.99
N MET A 16 -3.02 5.78 -1.68
CA MET A 16 -3.38 7.15 -1.27
C MET A 16 -3.00 7.37 0.19
N ILE A 17 -2.01 8.21 0.42
CA ILE A 17 -1.45 8.48 1.75
C ILE A 17 -1.59 9.96 2.08
N ARG A 18 -2.06 10.26 3.28
CA ARG A 18 -2.15 11.64 3.78
C ARG A 18 -0.78 12.08 4.28
N THR A 19 -0.21 13.05 3.58
CA THR A 19 1.09 13.65 3.91
C THR A 19 0.95 15.16 3.88
N ALA A 20 2.01 15.89 4.24
CA ALA A 20 2.02 17.35 4.12
C ALA A 20 1.76 17.79 2.67
N MET A 21 2.29 17.05 1.69
CA MET A 21 2.10 17.35 0.27
C MET A 21 0.66 17.15 -0.19
N THR A 22 -0.04 16.14 0.33
CA THR A 22 -1.42 15.81 -0.06
C THR A 22 -2.47 16.43 0.87
N ALA A 23 -2.05 17.06 1.97
CA ALA A 23 -2.97 17.67 2.94
C ALA A 23 -4.01 18.60 2.31
N PRO A 24 -3.67 19.45 1.31
CA PRO A 24 -4.68 20.31 0.67
C PRO A 24 -5.83 19.51 0.03
N ILE A 25 -5.54 18.34 -0.51
CA ILE A 25 -6.57 17.47 -1.10
C ILE A 25 -7.51 16.97 -0.02
N TYR A 26 -6.97 16.47 1.08
CA TYR A 26 -7.75 15.86 2.16
C TYR A 26 -8.35 16.87 3.13
N ALA A 27 -8.06 18.16 2.96
CA ALA A 27 -8.80 19.24 3.61
C ALA A 27 -10.19 19.43 3.00
N ASP A 28 -10.40 18.99 1.77
CA ASP A 28 -11.71 19.03 1.09
C ASP A 28 -12.47 17.72 1.43
N ALA A 29 -13.55 17.86 2.18
CA ALA A 29 -14.33 16.72 2.66
C ALA A 29 -14.94 15.90 1.51
N ASP A 30 -15.39 16.55 0.44
CA ASP A 30 -16.00 15.86 -0.69
C ASP A 30 -14.96 15.05 -1.48
N LYS A 31 -13.78 15.61 -1.69
CA LYS A 31 -12.69 14.91 -2.36
C LYS A 31 -12.21 13.74 -1.53
N THR A 32 -12.09 13.91 -0.22
CA THR A 32 -11.69 12.85 0.70
C THR A 32 -12.69 11.71 0.65
N ALA A 33 -13.98 12.00 0.76
CA ALA A 33 -15.02 10.97 0.72
C ALA A 33 -15.01 10.20 -0.62
N ALA A 34 -14.84 10.91 -1.73
CA ALA A 34 -14.76 10.27 -3.04
C ALA A 34 -13.57 9.33 -3.16
N ARG A 35 -12.42 9.71 -2.64
CA ARG A 35 -11.22 8.87 -2.66
C ARG A 35 -11.34 7.68 -1.70
N GLU A 36 -11.87 7.90 -0.51
CA GLU A 36 -12.09 6.81 0.46
C GLU A 36 -13.05 5.76 -0.09
N ALA A 37 -14.04 6.17 -0.86
CA ALA A 37 -14.98 5.24 -1.48
C ALA A 37 -14.32 4.30 -2.49
N LEU A 38 -13.22 4.72 -3.12
CA LEU A 38 -12.47 3.89 -4.08
C LEU A 38 -11.60 2.84 -3.39
N VAL A 39 -11.22 3.07 -2.15
CA VAL A 39 -10.33 2.18 -1.40
C VAL A 39 -11.15 1.12 -0.68
N PRO A 40 -10.91 -0.19 -0.90
CA PRO A 40 -11.68 -1.22 -0.21
C PRO A 40 -11.69 -1.10 1.31
N MET A 41 -10.59 -0.64 1.93
CA MET A 41 -10.55 -0.39 3.37
C MET A 41 -11.25 0.91 3.79
N HIS A 42 -11.73 1.71 2.81
CA HIS A 42 -12.50 2.93 3.02
C HIS A 42 -11.81 3.98 3.89
N ARG A 43 -10.51 4.08 3.79
CA ARG A 43 -9.74 5.15 4.43
C ARG A 43 -8.50 5.50 3.64
N ILE A 44 -8.05 6.73 3.82
CA ILE A 44 -6.77 7.18 3.32
C ILE A 44 -5.68 6.71 4.29
N GLY A 45 -4.59 6.18 3.77
CA GLY A 45 -3.47 5.76 4.60
C GLY A 45 -2.75 6.93 5.24
N THR A 46 -1.93 6.63 6.25
CA THR A 46 -1.10 7.59 6.95
C THR A 46 0.36 7.21 6.82
N PRO A 47 1.31 8.12 7.09
CA PRO A 47 2.73 7.75 7.11
C PRO A 47 3.03 6.58 8.05
N ASP A 48 2.30 6.45 9.16
CA ASP A 48 2.49 5.32 10.09
C ASP A 48 2.15 3.98 9.45
N ASP A 49 1.18 3.94 8.54
CA ASP A 49 0.86 2.71 7.80
C ASP A 49 2.06 2.22 6.99
N ILE A 50 2.84 3.14 6.43
CA ILE A 50 4.04 2.81 5.66
C ILE A 50 5.22 2.54 6.57
N ALA A 51 5.38 3.33 7.64
CA ALA A 51 6.48 3.17 8.59
C ALA A 51 6.47 1.79 9.26
N GLY A 52 5.28 1.25 9.57
CA GLY A 52 5.17 -0.08 10.16
C GLY A 52 5.71 -1.17 9.22
N ILE A 53 5.40 -1.07 7.94
CA ILE A 53 5.91 -2.01 6.93
C ILE A 53 7.42 -1.88 6.78
N ALA A 54 7.93 -0.65 6.71
CA ALA A 54 9.36 -0.41 6.60
C ALA A 54 10.11 -0.98 7.82
N ALA A 55 9.58 -0.75 9.02
CA ALA A 55 10.15 -1.27 10.26
C ALA A 55 10.22 -2.80 10.25
N PHE A 56 9.16 -3.47 9.77
CA PHE A 56 9.16 -4.92 9.61
C PHE A 56 10.26 -5.37 8.64
N LEU A 57 10.33 -4.74 7.47
CA LEU A 57 11.24 -5.15 6.39
C LEU A 57 12.72 -5.02 6.78
N ILE A 58 13.07 -4.05 7.64
CA ILE A 58 14.45 -3.88 8.10
C ILE A 58 14.76 -4.69 9.35
N SER A 59 13.78 -5.37 9.93
CA SER A 59 13.95 -6.12 11.16
C SER A 59 14.40 -7.56 10.88
N PRO A 60 14.96 -8.26 11.89
CA PRO A 60 15.26 -9.69 11.77
C PRO A 60 14.04 -10.55 11.45
N ALA A 61 12.83 -10.09 11.79
CA ALA A 61 11.61 -10.82 11.46
C ALA A 61 11.41 -11.00 9.95
N ALA A 62 12.03 -10.15 9.12
CA ALA A 62 11.97 -10.24 7.66
C ALA A 62 13.24 -10.83 7.04
N ASP A 63 14.01 -11.62 7.79
CA ASP A 63 15.30 -12.15 7.30
C ASP A 63 15.19 -13.00 6.04
N TYR A 64 14.03 -13.62 5.82
CA TYR A 64 13.83 -14.47 4.65
C TYR A 64 13.01 -13.78 3.56
N VAL A 65 12.93 -12.43 3.59
CA VAL A 65 12.16 -11.62 2.64
C VAL A 65 13.12 -10.74 1.85
N THR A 66 13.19 -10.95 0.54
CA THR A 66 13.94 -10.10 -0.36
C THR A 66 13.29 -10.10 -1.74
N GLY A 67 13.54 -9.06 -2.53
CA GLY A 67 13.00 -8.95 -3.88
C GLY A 67 11.50 -8.68 -3.94
N GLN A 68 10.88 -8.27 -2.84
CA GLN A 68 9.44 -8.07 -2.78
C GLN A 68 9.06 -6.61 -2.96
N ASN A 69 7.91 -6.40 -3.57
CA ASN A 69 7.24 -5.09 -3.62
C ASN A 69 5.93 -5.23 -2.84
N ILE A 70 5.85 -4.53 -1.71
CA ILE A 70 4.69 -4.60 -0.83
C ILE A 70 3.73 -3.47 -1.21
N LEU A 71 2.52 -3.83 -1.64
CA LEU A 71 1.46 -2.86 -1.91
C LEU A 71 0.78 -2.48 -0.61
N ALA A 72 0.84 -1.20 -0.27
CA ALA A 72 0.21 -0.66 0.94
C ALA A 72 -0.84 0.38 0.52
N ASP A 73 -1.94 -0.08 -0.05
CA ASP A 73 -2.94 0.75 -0.72
C ASP A 73 -4.37 0.51 -0.25
N GLY A 74 -4.55 -0.20 0.85
CA GLY A 74 -5.88 -0.53 1.35
C GLY A 74 -6.70 -1.43 0.42
N GLY A 75 -6.05 -2.08 -0.53
CA GLY A 75 -6.69 -3.00 -1.48
C GLY A 75 -7.07 -2.37 -2.81
N LEU A 76 -6.68 -1.11 -3.07
CA LEU A 76 -7.11 -0.38 -4.25
C LEU A 76 -6.76 -1.10 -5.56
N LEU A 77 -5.52 -1.52 -5.74
CA LEU A 77 -5.09 -2.20 -6.98
C LEU A 77 -5.81 -3.53 -7.18
N GLY A 78 -5.96 -4.31 -6.13
CA GLY A 78 -6.71 -5.56 -6.17
C GLY A 78 -8.16 -5.34 -6.55
N SER A 79 -8.78 -4.28 -6.04
CA SER A 79 -10.15 -3.90 -6.38
C SER A 79 -10.30 -3.57 -7.87
N ILE A 80 -9.36 -2.80 -8.43
CA ILE A 80 -9.38 -2.47 -9.85
C ILE A 80 -9.30 -3.75 -10.68
N GLN A 81 -8.41 -4.66 -10.35
CA GLN A 81 -8.26 -5.93 -11.06
C GLN A 81 -9.51 -6.80 -10.95
N SER A 82 -10.14 -6.83 -9.79
CA SER A 82 -11.36 -7.62 -9.56
C SER A 82 -12.55 -7.11 -10.35
N ASN A 83 -12.56 -5.82 -10.73
CA ASN A 83 -13.66 -5.19 -11.46
C ASN A 83 -13.44 -5.16 -12.97
N ILE A 84 -12.40 -5.79 -13.48
CA ILE A 84 -12.21 -5.94 -14.94
C ILE A 84 -13.32 -6.84 -15.48
N ALA A 85 -13.96 -6.40 -16.56
CA ALA A 85 -15.06 -7.15 -17.18
C ALA A 85 -14.59 -8.57 -17.59
N GLY A 86 -15.40 -9.56 -17.28
CA GLY A 86 -15.12 -10.96 -17.60
C GLY A 86 -14.17 -11.66 -16.65
N ARG A 87 -13.67 -10.97 -15.64
CA ARG A 87 -12.78 -11.54 -14.65
C ARG A 87 -13.55 -11.90 -13.37
N PRO A 88 -13.35 -13.11 -12.80
CA PRO A 88 -13.97 -13.45 -11.54
C PRO A 88 -13.55 -12.47 -10.44
N LYS A 89 -14.50 -12.06 -9.60
CA LYS A 89 -14.17 -11.22 -8.45
C LYS A 89 -13.42 -12.04 -7.41
N SER A 90 -12.45 -11.38 -6.76
CA SER A 90 -11.76 -11.98 -5.62
C SER A 90 -12.76 -12.35 -4.54
N GLY A 91 -12.61 -13.51 -3.96
CA GLY A 91 -13.47 -13.97 -2.88
C GLY A 91 -13.25 -13.14 -1.62
N GLY A 92 -14.27 -12.77 -1.00
CA GLY A 92 -14.23 -12.17 0.30
C GLY A 92 -14.29 -10.76 0.49
#